data_4a0c11375f87ab6f69ae66da0cfb9cb4
#
_entry.id   4a0c11375f87ab6f69ae66da0cfb9cb4
#
_cell.length_a   1.000
_cell.length_b   1.000
_cell.length_c   1.000
_cell.angle_alpha   90.00
_cell.angle_beta   90.00
_cell.angle_gamma   90.00
#
_symmetry.space_group_name_H-M   'P 1'
#
loop_
_entity.id
_entity.type
_entity.pdbx_description
1 polymer ?
#
loop_
_entity_poly.entity_id
_entity_poly.type
_entity_poly.pdbx_seq_one_letter_code
_entity_poly.pdbx_strand_id
1 'polypeptide(L)'
;MYGHHYTPATVSNIAKAVEDQVKVFHSRTVSARYAVVYCDATYLSLRRDCVAKEALHVILGIAPDGSKEILEYALYPSKSAANYEEMLTGLKQRGLKEVLLFISDGLTGMADAVKRQFPKADHQSCWVHLCRSVARLVREKDRKEILGALKIVYTQDDAASAEKELDAFIEKYEKKYPKIRGIFSNRASLFSFYKYPKSIRQSIYTSNLIENNNKGLKHKSKVKEQFPNESSLERFVCCYYSEYNRKHSGRVHKGFGQAESELLEMFSQRYSVVEEAASQDAA
;
A
#
# COMPACT_ATOMS: atom_id res chain seq x y z
N MET A 1 -3.84 -15.14 38.38
CA MET A 1 -4.11 -16.16 37.34
C MET A 1 -5.57 -16.08 36.98
N TYR A 2 -5.92 -15.54 35.84
CA TYR A 2 -7.29 -15.52 35.34
C TYR A 2 -7.43 -16.65 34.34
N GLY A 3 -7.62 -17.88 34.84
CA GLY A 3 -7.85 -19.05 34.01
C GLY A 3 -9.32 -19.18 33.67
N HIS A 4 -9.81 -18.51 32.64
CA HIS A 4 -11.10 -18.87 32.08
C HIS A 4 -10.91 -20.16 31.26
N HIS A 5 -11.41 -21.28 31.77
CA HIS A 5 -11.47 -22.52 31.04
C HIS A 5 -12.68 -22.48 30.09
N TYR A 6 -12.39 -22.33 28.78
CA TYR A 6 -13.46 -22.44 27.77
C TYR A 6 -13.70 -23.90 27.41
N THR A 7 -14.94 -24.29 27.29
CA THR A 7 -15.31 -25.62 26.78
C THR A 7 -14.96 -25.73 25.29
N PRO A 8 -14.71 -26.93 24.74
CA PRO A 8 -14.50 -27.11 23.30
C PRO A 8 -15.63 -26.51 22.45
N ALA A 9 -16.90 -26.62 22.92
CA ALA A 9 -18.06 -26.01 22.25
C ALA A 9 -17.97 -24.48 22.21
N THR A 10 -17.56 -23.85 23.33
CA THR A 10 -17.37 -22.39 23.38
C THR A 10 -16.26 -21.95 22.41
N VAL A 11 -15.14 -22.67 22.36
CA VAL A 11 -14.03 -22.37 21.43
C VAL A 11 -14.49 -22.52 19.98
N SER A 12 -15.25 -23.56 19.66
CA SER A 12 -15.82 -23.77 18.33
C SER A 12 -16.78 -22.65 17.92
N ASN A 13 -17.66 -22.22 18.82
CA ASN A 13 -18.59 -21.11 18.56
C ASN A 13 -17.87 -19.79 18.34
N ILE A 14 -16.82 -19.48 19.12
CA ILE A 14 -15.99 -18.30 18.91
C ILE A 14 -15.30 -18.36 17.55
N ALA A 15 -14.72 -19.51 17.19
CA ALA A 15 -14.06 -19.68 15.91
C ALA A 15 -15.02 -19.45 14.73
N LYS A 16 -16.24 -20.00 14.81
CA LYS A 16 -17.29 -19.83 13.81
C LYS A 16 -17.73 -18.36 13.68
N ALA A 17 -17.94 -17.67 14.79
CA ALA A 17 -18.29 -16.25 14.79
C ALA A 17 -17.21 -15.40 14.11
N VAL A 18 -15.92 -15.72 14.30
CA VAL A 18 -14.83 -15.02 13.63
C VAL A 18 -14.75 -15.37 12.14
N GLU A 19 -15.08 -16.59 11.72
CA GLU A 19 -15.18 -16.95 10.29
C GLU A 19 -16.28 -16.14 9.58
N ASP A 20 -17.41 -15.90 10.23
CA ASP A 20 -18.44 -15.02 9.68
C ASP A 20 -17.95 -13.56 9.59
N GLN A 21 -17.16 -13.08 10.56
CA GLN A 21 -16.51 -11.78 10.49
C GLN A 21 -15.50 -11.69 9.32
N VAL A 22 -14.77 -12.76 8.99
CA VAL A 22 -13.90 -12.84 7.82
C VAL A 22 -14.70 -12.61 6.55
N LYS A 23 -15.82 -13.33 6.38
CA LYS A 23 -16.70 -13.15 5.22
C LYS A 23 -17.22 -11.72 5.12
N VAL A 24 -17.69 -11.14 6.22
CA VAL A 24 -18.15 -9.76 6.28
C VAL A 24 -17.03 -8.79 5.91
N PHE A 25 -15.79 -9.01 6.36
CA PHE A 25 -14.66 -8.16 6.03
C PHE A 25 -14.42 -8.11 4.51
N HIS A 26 -14.42 -9.25 3.84
CA HIS A 26 -14.17 -9.37 2.41
C HIS A 26 -15.36 -8.97 1.52
N SER A 27 -16.59 -8.96 2.06
CA SER A 27 -17.79 -8.58 1.30
C SER A 27 -18.32 -7.17 1.59
N ARG A 28 -17.79 -6.49 2.63
CA ARG A 28 -18.28 -5.16 3.01
C ARG A 28 -18.09 -4.13 1.91
N THR A 29 -19.02 -3.23 1.77
CA THR A 29 -18.89 -2.05 0.93
C THR A 29 -17.73 -1.18 1.44
N VAL A 30 -16.92 -0.65 0.53
CA VAL A 30 -15.87 0.33 0.81
C VAL A 30 -16.29 1.70 0.30
N SER A 31 -15.65 2.78 0.75
CA SER A 31 -15.91 4.11 0.22
C SER A 31 -15.66 4.15 -1.29
N ALA A 32 -16.48 4.93 -2.01
CA ALA A 32 -16.30 5.12 -3.44
C ALA A 32 -15.00 5.86 -3.79
N ARG A 33 -14.41 6.60 -2.83
CA ARG A 33 -13.33 7.54 -3.07
C ARG A 33 -12.23 7.45 -2.00
N TYR A 34 -10.96 7.29 -2.44
CA TYR A 34 -9.77 7.39 -1.59
C TYR A 34 -8.73 8.29 -2.24
N ALA A 35 -8.18 9.22 -1.46
CA ALA A 35 -7.11 10.10 -1.94
C ALA A 35 -5.83 9.29 -2.21
N VAL A 36 -5.50 8.37 -1.31
CA VAL A 36 -4.28 7.55 -1.42
C VAL A 36 -4.59 6.10 -1.05
N VAL A 37 -4.07 5.17 -1.86
CA VAL A 37 -4.15 3.73 -1.62
C VAL A 37 -2.74 3.14 -1.59
N TYR A 38 -2.37 2.50 -0.48
CA TYR A 38 -1.10 1.81 -0.31
C TYR A 38 -1.26 0.33 -0.56
N CYS A 39 -0.32 -0.24 -1.32
CA CYS A 39 -0.23 -1.66 -1.59
C CYS A 39 1.13 -2.18 -1.10
N ASP A 40 1.12 -3.14 -0.20
CA ASP A 40 2.34 -3.79 0.31
C ASP A 40 2.05 -5.23 0.70
N ALA A 41 3.09 -6.06 0.79
CA ALA A 41 2.95 -7.44 1.24
C ALA A 41 3.95 -7.77 2.35
N THR A 42 3.51 -8.62 3.24
CA THR A 42 4.34 -9.16 4.31
C THR A 42 4.29 -10.68 4.32
N TYR A 43 5.28 -11.35 4.90
CA TYR A 43 5.34 -12.79 4.94
C TYR A 43 5.03 -13.31 6.34
N LEU A 44 4.14 -14.31 6.41
CA LEU A 44 3.76 -15.01 7.65
C LEU A 44 4.00 -16.52 7.47
N SER A 45 4.37 -17.21 8.57
CA SER A 45 4.60 -18.65 8.54
C SER A 45 3.27 -19.39 8.64
N LEU A 46 2.95 -20.16 7.61
CA LEU A 46 1.76 -20.98 7.50
C LEU A 46 2.15 -22.44 7.31
N ARG A 47 1.47 -23.34 8.01
CA ARG A 47 1.60 -24.78 7.86
C ARG A 47 0.53 -25.28 6.89
N ARG A 48 0.99 -25.89 5.79
CA ARG A 48 0.19 -26.74 4.91
C ARG A 48 0.78 -28.16 5.02
N ASP A 49 1.32 -28.72 3.98
CA ASP A 49 2.10 -29.97 4.06
C ASP A 49 3.43 -29.77 4.79
N CYS A 50 4.04 -28.60 4.59
CA CYS A 50 5.21 -28.13 5.32
C CYS A 50 5.01 -26.67 5.77
N VAL A 51 5.88 -26.17 6.66
CA VAL A 51 5.87 -24.78 7.08
C VAL A 51 6.54 -23.92 6.02
N ALA A 52 5.76 -23.04 5.39
CA ALA A 52 6.24 -22.08 4.39
C ALA A 52 5.91 -20.66 4.79
N LYS A 53 6.65 -19.71 4.21
CA LYS A 53 6.31 -18.27 4.31
C LYS A 53 5.42 -17.90 3.15
N GLU A 54 4.18 -17.58 3.44
CA GLU A 54 3.24 -17.08 2.44
C GLU A 54 3.11 -15.56 2.49
N ALA A 55 2.85 -14.97 1.35
CA ALA A 55 2.72 -13.53 1.20
C ALA A 55 1.30 -13.10 1.57
N LEU A 56 1.17 -12.34 2.65
CA LEU A 56 -0.05 -11.60 2.97
C LEU A 56 0.01 -10.25 2.26
N HIS A 57 -0.79 -10.07 1.25
CA HIS A 57 -0.99 -8.81 0.54
C HIS A 57 -1.98 -7.95 1.30
N VAL A 58 -1.73 -6.66 1.38
CA VAL A 58 -2.55 -5.70 2.15
C VAL A 58 -2.76 -4.45 1.32
N ILE A 59 -3.99 -3.96 1.31
CA ILE A 59 -4.37 -2.69 0.71
C ILE A 59 -4.93 -1.79 1.79
N LEU A 60 -4.33 -0.61 1.99
CA LEU A 60 -4.74 0.41 2.95
C LEU A 60 -5.13 1.68 2.20
N GLY A 61 -6.31 2.22 2.50
CA GLY A 61 -6.80 3.49 1.94
C GLY A 61 -6.75 4.64 2.93
N ILE A 62 -6.50 5.84 2.42
CA ILE A 62 -6.73 7.11 3.12
C ILE A 62 -7.76 7.90 2.32
N ALA A 63 -8.88 8.22 2.94
CA ALA A 63 -9.92 9.07 2.36
C ALA A 63 -9.50 10.55 2.31
N PRO A 64 -10.19 11.42 1.56
CA PRO A 64 -9.85 12.85 1.46
C PRO A 64 -9.80 13.56 2.81
N ASP A 65 -10.68 13.20 3.75
CA ASP A 65 -10.74 13.71 5.13
C ASP A 65 -9.56 13.25 6.02
N GLY A 66 -8.71 12.34 5.49
CA GLY A 66 -7.58 11.76 6.20
C GLY A 66 -7.90 10.55 7.06
N SER A 67 -9.15 10.09 7.12
CA SER A 67 -9.49 8.81 7.73
C SER A 67 -8.84 7.67 6.96
N LYS A 68 -8.43 6.60 7.69
CA LYS A 68 -7.70 5.49 7.08
C LYS A 68 -8.21 4.15 7.53
N GLU A 69 -8.23 3.22 6.60
CA GLU A 69 -8.64 1.84 6.87
C GLU A 69 -7.90 0.83 5.99
N ILE A 70 -7.82 -0.41 6.48
CA ILE A 70 -7.46 -1.56 5.65
C ILE A 70 -8.67 -1.90 4.79
N LEU A 71 -8.50 -1.83 3.47
CA LEU A 71 -9.56 -2.09 2.49
C LEU A 71 -9.70 -3.57 2.20
N GLU A 72 -8.55 -4.23 2.04
CA GLU A 72 -8.48 -5.64 1.67
C GLU A 72 -7.16 -6.26 2.16
N TYR A 73 -7.18 -7.56 2.39
CA TYR A 73 -6.00 -8.40 2.54
C TYR A 73 -6.25 -9.76 1.87
N ALA A 74 -5.20 -10.38 1.37
CA ALA A 74 -5.30 -11.70 0.78
C ALA A 74 -3.99 -12.47 0.95
N LEU A 75 -4.09 -13.79 1.07
CA LEU A 75 -2.96 -14.71 1.16
C LEU A 75 -2.68 -15.30 -0.22
N TYR A 76 -1.44 -15.18 -0.66
CA TYR A 76 -0.97 -15.82 -1.88
C TYR A 76 0.38 -16.48 -1.64
N PRO A 77 0.71 -17.57 -2.35
CA PRO A 77 2.01 -18.24 -2.22
C PRO A 77 3.18 -17.30 -2.50
N SER A 78 3.00 -16.35 -3.40
CA SER A 78 4.04 -15.41 -3.82
C SER A 78 3.48 -14.00 -4.04
N LYS A 79 4.38 -13.02 -4.04
CA LYS A 79 4.04 -11.63 -4.35
C LYS A 79 4.06 -11.42 -5.86
N SER A 80 2.94 -10.99 -6.44
CA SER A 80 2.81 -10.68 -7.86
C SER A 80 1.89 -9.49 -8.13
N ALA A 81 2.06 -8.83 -9.28
CA ALA A 81 1.17 -7.75 -9.72
C ALA A 81 -0.24 -8.28 -10.04
N ALA A 82 -0.36 -9.52 -10.53
CA ALA A 82 -1.64 -10.15 -10.84
C ALA A 82 -2.50 -10.32 -9.58
N ASN A 83 -1.90 -10.68 -8.43
CA ASN A 83 -2.61 -10.78 -7.16
C ASN A 83 -3.22 -9.42 -6.75
N TYR A 84 -2.47 -8.32 -6.92
CA TYR A 84 -3.02 -6.99 -6.66
C TYR A 84 -4.11 -6.62 -7.65
N GLU A 85 -3.99 -6.99 -8.92
CA GLU A 85 -5.02 -6.71 -9.92
C GLU A 85 -6.35 -7.40 -9.58
N GLU A 86 -6.30 -8.64 -9.11
CA GLU A 86 -7.47 -9.38 -8.59
C GLU A 86 -8.08 -8.66 -7.38
N MET A 87 -7.26 -8.29 -6.39
CA MET A 87 -7.73 -7.56 -5.20
C MET A 87 -8.35 -6.21 -5.56
N LEU A 88 -7.75 -5.46 -6.50
CA LEU A 88 -8.28 -4.17 -6.96
C LEU A 88 -9.61 -4.33 -7.72
N THR A 89 -9.75 -5.41 -8.50
CA THR A 89 -11.01 -5.76 -9.16
C THR A 89 -12.11 -6.04 -8.12
N GLY A 90 -11.80 -6.80 -7.08
CA GLY A 90 -12.71 -7.06 -5.96
C GLY A 90 -13.12 -5.78 -5.23
N LEU A 91 -12.19 -4.84 -5.01
CA LEU A 91 -12.50 -3.55 -4.39
C LEU A 91 -13.44 -2.69 -5.26
N LYS A 92 -13.27 -2.71 -6.59
CA LYS A 92 -14.21 -2.04 -7.52
C LYS A 92 -15.63 -2.61 -7.41
N GLN A 93 -15.74 -3.94 -7.34
CA GLN A 93 -17.04 -4.61 -7.15
C GLN A 93 -17.70 -4.25 -5.83
N ARG A 94 -16.92 -3.93 -4.80
CA ARG A 94 -17.40 -3.50 -3.48
C ARG A 94 -17.59 -1.99 -3.34
N GLY A 95 -17.48 -1.23 -4.42
CA GLY A 95 -17.85 0.18 -4.48
C GLY A 95 -16.72 1.18 -4.68
N LEU A 96 -15.44 0.76 -4.70
CA LEU A 96 -14.32 1.67 -4.97
C LEU A 96 -14.36 2.15 -6.43
N LYS A 97 -14.49 3.46 -6.63
CA LYS A 97 -14.61 4.07 -7.98
C LYS A 97 -13.44 4.99 -8.32
N GLU A 98 -13.02 5.80 -7.37
CA GLU A 98 -12.08 6.90 -7.60
C GLU A 98 -10.89 6.82 -6.64
N VAL A 99 -9.68 6.88 -7.19
CA VAL A 99 -8.44 6.93 -6.43
C VAL A 99 -7.51 7.95 -7.09
N LEU A 100 -6.93 8.87 -6.32
CA LEU A 100 -5.98 9.83 -6.87
C LEU A 100 -4.59 9.22 -7.03
N LEU A 101 -4.09 8.50 -6.01
CA LEU A 101 -2.72 7.99 -5.96
C LEU A 101 -2.64 6.59 -5.38
N PHE A 102 -1.97 5.69 -6.11
CA PHE A 102 -1.50 4.41 -5.57
C PHE A 102 -0.03 4.48 -5.20
N ILE A 103 0.32 3.89 -4.07
CA ILE A 103 1.71 3.80 -3.60
C ILE A 103 2.05 2.32 -3.38
N SER A 104 3.14 1.86 -4.00
CA SER A 104 3.62 0.49 -3.78
C SER A 104 5.14 0.45 -3.68
N ASP A 105 5.67 -0.72 -3.26
CA ASP A 105 7.08 -1.01 -3.47
C ASP A 105 7.36 -1.21 -4.97
N GLY A 106 8.61 -1.35 -5.34
CA GLY A 106 9.03 -1.49 -6.74
C GLY A 106 8.66 -2.83 -7.41
N LEU A 107 7.50 -3.40 -7.10
CA LEU A 107 7.02 -4.64 -7.72
C LEU A 107 6.78 -4.43 -9.22
N THR A 108 7.48 -5.22 -10.03
CA THR A 108 7.34 -5.18 -11.49
C THR A 108 5.89 -5.43 -11.91
N GLY A 109 5.37 -4.61 -12.83
CA GLY A 109 4.00 -4.69 -13.33
C GLY A 109 2.94 -4.06 -12.44
N MET A 110 3.28 -3.56 -11.24
CA MET A 110 2.29 -2.94 -10.34
C MET A 110 1.72 -1.64 -10.91
N ALA A 111 2.57 -0.79 -11.51
CA ALA A 111 2.10 0.44 -12.15
C ALA A 111 1.13 0.14 -13.32
N ASP A 112 1.39 -0.91 -14.10
CA ASP A 112 0.52 -1.33 -15.20
C ASP A 112 -0.79 -1.90 -14.68
N ALA A 113 -0.77 -2.69 -13.60
CA ALA A 113 -1.98 -3.21 -12.96
C ALA A 113 -2.86 -2.07 -12.44
N VAL A 114 -2.26 -1.06 -11.78
CA VAL A 114 -2.98 0.15 -11.36
C VAL A 114 -3.57 0.88 -12.56
N LYS A 115 -2.80 1.09 -13.63
CA LYS A 115 -3.27 1.81 -14.82
C LYS A 115 -4.44 1.10 -15.52
N ARG A 116 -4.42 -0.25 -15.55
CA ARG A 116 -5.55 -1.03 -16.11
C ARG A 116 -6.81 -0.90 -15.26
N GLN A 117 -6.69 -0.96 -13.94
CA GLN A 117 -7.84 -0.94 -13.04
C GLN A 117 -8.35 0.47 -12.74
N PHE A 118 -7.45 1.45 -12.63
CA PHE A 118 -7.73 2.85 -12.31
C PHE A 118 -6.95 3.78 -13.23
N PRO A 119 -7.34 3.92 -14.51
CA PRO A 119 -6.57 4.64 -15.53
C PRO A 119 -6.37 6.12 -15.23
N LYS A 120 -7.23 6.71 -14.40
CA LYS A 120 -7.15 8.11 -13.97
C LYS A 120 -6.29 8.31 -12.71
N ALA A 121 -5.85 7.24 -12.04
CA ALA A 121 -5.01 7.32 -10.86
C ALA A 121 -3.53 7.46 -11.21
N ASP A 122 -2.80 8.23 -10.42
CA ASP A 122 -1.34 8.22 -10.46
C ASP A 122 -0.78 6.99 -9.71
N HIS A 123 0.45 6.60 -10.04
CA HIS A 123 1.20 5.62 -9.28
C HIS A 123 2.51 6.23 -8.77
N GLN A 124 2.86 5.95 -7.51
CA GLN A 124 4.09 6.36 -6.86
C GLN A 124 4.87 5.13 -6.37
N SER A 125 6.10 5.00 -6.81
CA SER A 125 7.05 4.02 -6.27
C SER A 125 7.61 4.51 -4.93
N CYS A 126 7.64 3.63 -3.94
CA CYS A 126 8.12 3.96 -2.60
C CYS A 126 9.63 4.27 -2.60
N TRP A 127 10.01 5.49 -2.26
CA TRP A 127 11.42 5.91 -2.20
C TRP A 127 12.23 5.14 -1.16
N VAL A 128 11.64 4.71 -0.05
CA VAL A 128 12.33 3.86 0.94
C VAL A 128 12.73 2.52 0.34
N HIS A 129 11.87 1.89 -0.48
CA HIS A 129 12.18 0.64 -1.17
C HIS A 129 13.24 0.84 -2.26
N LEU A 130 13.19 1.94 -3.01
CA LEU A 130 14.24 2.30 -3.97
C LEU A 130 15.59 2.50 -3.28
N CYS A 131 15.63 3.24 -2.16
CA CYS A 131 16.83 3.40 -1.35
C CYS A 131 17.38 2.05 -0.84
N ARG A 132 16.50 1.14 -0.39
CA ARG A 132 16.91 -0.21 0.05
C ARG A 132 17.48 -1.02 -1.13
N SER A 133 16.92 -0.89 -2.33
CA SER A 133 17.43 -1.56 -3.53
C SER A 133 18.82 -1.03 -3.90
N VAL A 134 19.02 0.28 -3.86
CA VAL A 134 20.37 0.88 -4.04
C VAL A 134 21.32 0.40 -2.95
N ALA A 135 20.91 0.39 -1.68
CA ALA A 135 21.76 -0.05 -0.56
C ALA A 135 22.22 -1.52 -0.67
N ARG A 136 21.41 -2.39 -1.30
CA ARG A 136 21.78 -3.80 -1.57
C ARG A 136 22.75 -3.93 -2.73
N LEU A 137 22.70 -3.00 -3.67
CA LEU A 137 23.53 -3.02 -4.87
C LEU A 137 24.95 -2.49 -4.61
N VAL A 138 25.09 -1.50 -3.73
CA VAL A 138 26.35 -0.79 -3.50
C VAL A 138 27.17 -1.39 -2.37
N ARG A 139 28.50 -1.21 -2.42
CA ARG A 139 29.41 -1.65 -1.36
C ARG A 139 29.12 -0.93 -0.03
N GLU A 140 29.32 -1.58 1.06
CA GLU A 140 29.03 -1.04 2.41
C GLU A 140 29.73 0.31 2.67
N LYS A 141 31.00 0.43 2.30
CA LYS A 141 31.78 1.65 2.45
C LYS A 141 31.21 2.86 1.68
N ASP A 142 30.55 2.65 0.54
CA ASP A 142 29.99 3.70 -0.31
C ASP A 142 28.52 4.01 0.06
N ARG A 143 27.88 3.14 0.83
CA ARG A 143 26.43 3.17 1.12
C ARG A 143 25.97 4.49 1.73
N LYS A 144 26.70 5.00 2.72
CA LYS A 144 26.33 6.24 3.44
C LYS A 144 26.33 7.45 2.49
N GLU A 145 27.38 7.57 1.68
CA GLU A 145 27.51 8.66 0.70
C GLU A 145 26.41 8.58 -0.37
N ILE A 146 26.22 7.39 -0.97
CA ILE A 146 25.26 7.20 -2.06
C ILE A 146 23.84 7.41 -1.59
N LEU A 147 23.46 6.90 -0.41
CA LEU A 147 22.11 7.12 0.14
C LEU A 147 21.91 8.58 0.57
N GLY A 148 22.95 9.26 1.02
CA GLY A 148 22.93 10.70 1.28
C GLY A 148 22.65 11.51 0.02
N ALA A 149 23.34 11.22 -1.08
CA ALA A 149 23.09 11.82 -2.38
C ALA A 149 21.67 11.51 -2.90
N LEU A 150 21.21 10.26 -2.75
CA LEU A 150 19.87 9.87 -3.17
C LEU A 150 18.78 10.59 -2.36
N LYS A 151 19.02 10.89 -1.08
CA LYS A 151 18.09 11.68 -0.28
C LYS A 151 17.88 13.08 -0.84
N ILE A 152 18.91 13.71 -1.38
CA ILE A 152 18.81 15.04 -2.00
C ILE A 152 17.84 15.00 -3.18
N VAL A 153 17.82 13.93 -3.99
CA VAL A 153 16.96 13.76 -5.15
C VAL A 153 15.47 13.92 -4.79
N TYR A 154 14.98 13.16 -3.80
CA TYR A 154 13.53 13.16 -3.50
C TYR A 154 13.12 14.19 -2.42
N THR A 155 14.05 15.05 -2.00
CA THR A 155 13.77 16.15 -1.07
C THR A 155 13.85 17.53 -1.75
N GLN A 156 13.92 17.57 -3.09
CA GLN A 156 13.84 18.81 -3.86
C GLN A 156 12.47 19.48 -3.68
N ASP A 157 12.37 20.77 -4.04
CA ASP A 157 11.14 21.53 -3.92
C ASP A 157 10.09 21.16 -4.97
N ASP A 158 10.53 20.75 -6.16
CA ASP A 158 9.69 20.42 -7.31
C ASP A 158 10.20 19.21 -8.09
N ALA A 159 9.33 18.68 -8.96
CA ALA A 159 9.61 17.50 -9.77
C ALA A 159 10.74 17.69 -10.77
N ALA A 160 10.84 18.85 -11.42
CA ALA A 160 11.85 19.12 -12.45
C ALA A 160 13.26 19.15 -11.83
N SER A 161 13.40 19.80 -10.67
CA SER A 161 14.63 19.80 -9.89
C SER A 161 15.01 18.40 -9.43
N ALA A 162 14.02 17.60 -8.99
CA ALA A 162 14.23 16.22 -8.55
C ALA A 162 14.66 15.32 -9.72
N GLU A 163 14.08 15.47 -10.90
CA GLU A 163 14.49 14.73 -12.11
C GLU A 163 15.92 15.06 -12.54
N LYS A 164 16.28 16.35 -12.57
CA LYS A 164 17.64 16.80 -12.88
C LYS A 164 18.65 16.23 -11.89
N GLU A 165 18.34 16.27 -10.59
CA GLU A 165 19.22 15.73 -9.55
C GLU A 165 19.36 14.21 -9.64
N LEU A 166 18.29 13.50 -10.04
CA LEU A 166 18.34 12.06 -10.28
C LEU A 166 19.23 11.72 -11.48
N ASP A 167 19.19 12.51 -12.55
CA ASP A 167 20.06 12.29 -13.71
C ASP A 167 21.54 12.51 -13.34
N ALA A 168 21.85 13.57 -12.61
CA ALA A 168 23.18 13.81 -12.08
C ALA A 168 23.65 12.68 -11.14
N PHE A 169 22.76 12.20 -10.28
CA PHE A 169 23.02 11.05 -9.41
C PHE A 169 23.36 9.79 -10.23
N ILE A 170 22.57 9.47 -11.23
CA ILE A 170 22.80 8.29 -12.06
C ILE A 170 24.13 8.42 -12.80
N GLU A 171 24.40 9.56 -13.46
CA GLU A 171 25.64 9.81 -14.19
C GLU A 171 26.88 9.65 -13.28
N LYS A 172 26.82 10.17 -12.06
CA LYS A 172 27.92 10.08 -11.09
C LYS A 172 28.23 8.64 -10.69
N TYR A 173 27.19 7.82 -10.46
CA TYR A 173 27.37 6.50 -9.84
C TYR A 173 27.28 5.30 -10.80
N GLU A 174 26.70 5.45 -12.01
CA GLU A 174 26.50 4.32 -12.92
C GLU A 174 27.83 3.71 -13.44
N LYS A 175 28.89 4.49 -13.60
CA LYS A 175 30.21 3.96 -14.00
C LYS A 175 30.73 2.92 -13.01
N LYS A 176 30.47 3.12 -11.71
CA LYS A 176 30.88 2.21 -10.63
C LYS A 176 29.84 1.13 -10.37
N TYR A 177 28.56 1.44 -10.54
CA TYR A 177 27.41 0.58 -10.25
C TYR A 177 26.41 0.57 -11.42
N PRO A 178 26.70 -0.13 -12.55
CA PRO A 178 25.88 -0.05 -13.77
C PRO A 178 24.41 -0.39 -13.60
N LYS A 179 24.09 -1.23 -12.61
CA LYS A 179 22.69 -1.64 -12.31
C LYS A 179 21.87 -0.53 -11.64
N ILE A 180 22.49 0.58 -11.19
CA ILE A 180 21.77 1.70 -10.53
C ILE A 180 20.70 2.29 -11.47
N ARG A 181 21.00 2.51 -12.74
CA ARG A 181 20.08 3.07 -13.74
C ARG A 181 18.78 2.24 -13.81
N GLY A 182 18.89 0.91 -13.77
CA GLY A 182 17.74 0.02 -13.85
C GLY A 182 16.77 0.14 -12.67
N ILE A 183 17.24 0.54 -11.47
CA ILE A 183 16.37 0.77 -10.30
C ILE A 183 15.40 1.92 -10.56
N PHE A 184 15.79 2.91 -11.36
CA PHE A 184 15.02 4.12 -11.64
C PHE A 184 14.42 4.14 -13.05
N SER A 185 14.20 2.97 -13.67
CA SER A 185 13.70 2.88 -15.05
C SER A 185 12.26 3.39 -15.22
N ASN A 186 11.39 3.20 -14.21
CA ASN A 186 10.02 3.69 -14.25
C ASN A 186 9.92 5.14 -13.74
N ARG A 187 10.43 6.08 -14.54
CA ARG A 187 10.48 7.52 -14.21
C ARG A 187 9.10 8.10 -13.87
N ALA A 188 8.06 7.70 -14.58
CA ALA A 188 6.71 8.22 -14.39
C ALA A 188 6.16 7.99 -12.95
N SER A 189 6.66 6.96 -12.25
CA SER A 189 6.21 6.63 -10.90
C SER A 189 7.14 7.15 -9.79
N LEU A 190 8.20 7.90 -10.11
CA LEU A 190 9.17 8.33 -9.08
C LEU A 190 8.74 9.63 -8.38
N PHE A 191 8.13 10.54 -9.12
CA PHE A 191 7.90 11.90 -8.69
C PHE A 191 6.41 12.30 -8.71
N SER A 192 5.51 11.34 -8.82
CA SER A 192 4.05 11.59 -8.82
C SER A 192 3.59 12.34 -7.56
N PHE A 193 4.27 12.13 -6.42
CA PHE A 193 3.93 12.79 -5.17
C PHE A 193 4.05 14.33 -5.21
N TYR A 194 4.85 14.89 -6.12
CA TYR A 194 4.96 16.35 -6.27
C TYR A 194 3.68 17.00 -6.81
N LYS A 195 2.79 16.25 -7.47
CA LYS A 195 1.49 16.71 -7.95
C LYS A 195 0.50 17.02 -6.81
N TYR A 196 0.82 16.58 -5.59
CA TYR A 196 -0.07 16.60 -4.45
C TYR A 196 0.29 17.71 -3.45
N PRO A 197 -0.66 18.12 -2.58
CA PRO A 197 -0.44 19.15 -1.57
C PRO A 197 0.82 18.90 -0.74
N LYS A 198 1.60 19.96 -0.50
CA LYS A 198 2.90 19.87 0.21
C LYS A 198 2.75 19.24 1.60
N SER A 199 1.61 19.49 2.28
CA SER A 199 1.30 18.98 3.63
C SER A 199 1.29 17.43 3.72
N ILE A 200 0.94 16.72 2.63
CA ILE A 200 0.87 15.25 2.61
C ILE A 200 2.07 14.58 1.94
N ARG A 201 2.94 15.31 1.22
CA ARG A 201 4.03 14.72 0.44
C ARG A 201 4.92 13.79 1.26
N GLN A 202 5.23 14.17 2.52
CA GLN A 202 6.03 13.35 3.41
C GLN A 202 5.41 11.97 3.70
N SER A 203 4.10 11.87 3.67
CA SER A 203 3.39 10.59 3.87
C SER A 203 3.34 9.76 2.59
N ILE A 204 3.30 10.37 1.41
CA ILE A 204 2.97 9.70 0.14
C ILE A 204 4.17 9.35 -0.76
N TYR A 205 5.38 9.85 -0.50
CA TYR A 205 6.56 9.37 -1.22
C TYR A 205 7.11 8.04 -0.65
N THR A 206 6.52 7.52 0.44
CA THR A 206 6.93 6.27 1.09
C THR A 206 5.75 5.37 1.38
N SER A 207 6.00 4.07 1.58
CA SER A 207 5.03 3.09 2.09
C SER A 207 5.15 2.84 3.60
N ASN A 208 5.82 3.74 4.34
CA ASN A 208 6.08 3.54 5.78
C ASN A 208 4.80 3.32 6.60
N LEU A 209 3.68 3.92 6.20
CA LEU A 209 2.40 3.76 6.90
C LEU A 209 1.96 2.29 6.91
N ILE A 210 1.91 1.66 5.74
CA ILE A 210 1.51 0.25 5.62
C ILE A 210 2.60 -0.70 6.13
N GLU A 211 3.89 -0.35 5.94
CA GLU A 211 5.01 -1.13 6.51
C GLU A 211 4.94 -1.18 8.05
N ASN A 212 4.62 -0.07 8.72
CA ASN A 212 4.47 -0.03 10.18
C ASN A 212 3.29 -0.89 10.64
N ASN A 213 2.19 -0.89 9.90
CA ASN A 213 1.06 -1.78 10.17
C ASN A 213 1.48 -3.26 10.03
N ASN A 214 2.17 -3.61 8.94
CA ASN A 214 2.70 -4.94 8.70
C ASN A 214 3.70 -5.40 9.78
N LYS A 215 4.53 -4.48 10.29
CA LYS A 215 5.42 -4.76 11.45
C LYS A 215 4.63 -5.07 12.71
N GLY A 216 3.55 -4.31 12.98
CA GLY A 216 2.67 -4.56 14.12
C GLY A 216 2.00 -5.93 14.05
N LEU A 217 1.48 -6.31 12.88
CA LEU A 217 0.91 -7.63 12.64
C LEU A 217 1.96 -8.74 12.87
N LYS A 218 3.15 -8.59 12.30
CA LYS A 218 4.26 -9.55 12.50
C LYS A 218 4.65 -9.68 13.96
N HIS A 219 4.72 -8.57 14.70
CA HIS A 219 5.06 -8.62 16.13
C HIS A 219 4.04 -9.46 16.91
N LYS A 220 2.73 -9.27 16.64
CA LYS A 220 1.68 -10.06 17.28
C LYS A 220 1.67 -11.52 16.82
N SER A 221 2.02 -11.80 15.56
CA SER A 221 2.06 -13.18 15.04
C SER A 221 3.24 -13.99 15.56
N LYS A 222 4.34 -13.34 16.02
CA LYS A 222 5.54 -14.04 16.54
C LYS A 222 5.25 -14.96 17.72
N VAL A 223 4.26 -14.62 18.57
CA VAL A 223 3.85 -15.45 19.72
C VAL A 223 3.30 -16.81 19.27
N LYS A 224 2.84 -16.92 18.03
CA LYS A 224 2.25 -18.14 17.46
C LYS A 224 3.25 -18.97 16.64
N GLU A 225 4.51 -18.49 16.49
CA GLU A 225 5.55 -19.11 15.66
C GLU A 225 5.09 -19.43 14.24
N GLN A 226 4.01 -20.20 14.09
CA GLN A 226 3.35 -20.57 12.84
C GLN A 226 1.84 -20.71 13.01
N PHE A 227 1.10 -20.57 11.93
CA PHE A 227 -0.34 -20.88 11.90
C PHE A 227 -0.55 -22.30 11.40
N PRO A 228 -1.43 -23.10 12.06
CA PRO A 228 -1.63 -24.50 11.74
C PRO A 228 -2.36 -24.73 10.41
N ASN A 229 -3.14 -23.75 9.95
CA ASN A 229 -3.87 -23.76 8.68
C ASN A 229 -4.27 -22.35 8.28
N GLU A 230 -4.73 -22.20 7.04
CA GLU A 230 -5.12 -20.92 6.41
C GLU A 230 -6.25 -20.23 7.19
N SER A 231 -7.32 -20.95 7.54
CA SER A 231 -8.44 -20.37 8.30
C SER A 231 -8.01 -19.80 9.66
N SER A 232 -7.03 -20.42 10.32
CA SER A 232 -6.47 -19.90 11.58
C SER A 232 -5.71 -18.59 11.35
N LEU A 233 -4.96 -18.49 10.24
CA LEU A 233 -4.26 -17.28 9.87
C LEU A 233 -5.24 -16.17 9.45
N GLU A 234 -6.24 -16.49 8.64
CA GLU A 234 -7.28 -15.54 8.22
C GLU A 234 -8.04 -14.95 9.40
N ARG A 235 -8.49 -15.79 10.34
CA ARG A 235 -9.15 -15.32 11.57
C ARG A 235 -8.26 -14.35 12.36
N PHE A 236 -6.97 -14.66 12.49
CA PHE A 236 -6.03 -13.79 13.20
C PHE A 236 -5.84 -12.45 12.48
N VAL A 237 -5.67 -12.48 11.17
CA VAL A 237 -5.48 -11.28 10.33
C VAL A 237 -6.74 -10.42 10.32
N CYS A 238 -7.92 -11.05 10.19
CA CYS A 238 -9.21 -10.36 10.22
C CYS A 238 -9.40 -9.62 11.55
N CYS A 239 -9.19 -10.29 12.68
CA CYS A 239 -9.28 -9.66 14.01
C CYS A 239 -8.31 -8.47 14.14
N TYR A 240 -7.08 -8.62 13.65
CA TYR A 240 -6.09 -7.56 13.71
C TYR A 240 -6.49 -6.34 12.88
N TYR A 241 -6.95 -6.53 11.65
CA TYR A 241 -7.33 -5.43 10.76
C TYR A 241 -8.68 -4.82 11.10
N SER A 242 -9.63 -5.60 11.59
CA SER A 242 -10.91 -5.07 12.14
C SER A 242 -10.65 -4.14 13.33
N GLU A 243 -9.74 -4.54 14.23
CA GLU A 243 -9.33 -3.71 15.36
C GLU A 243 -8.53 -2.47 14.90
N TYR A 244 -7.69 -2.61 13.88
CA TYR A 244 -7.00 -1.47 13.26
C TYR A 244 -8.00 -0.45 12.71
N ASN A 245 -8.97 -0.90 11.91
CA ASN A 245 -10.00 -0.04 11.33
C ASN A 245 -10.83 0.65 12.43
N ARG A 246 -11.26 -0.08 13.44
CA ARG A 246 -11.99 0.48 14.60
C ARG A 246 -11.18 1.56 15.33
N LYS A 247 -9.88 1.34 15.57
CA LYS A 247 -8.98 2.29 16.24
C LYS A 247 -8.69 3.55 15.44
N HIS A 248 -8.74 3.46 14.12
CA HIS A 248 -8.41 4.56 13.23
C HIS A 248 -9.64 5.24 12.62
N SER A 249 -10.84 4.71 12.88
CA SER A 249 -12.10 5.39 12.56
C SER A 249 -12.14 6.78 13.21
N GLY A 250 -12.38 7.82 12.42
CA GLY A 250 -12.42 9.20 12.87
C GLY A 250 -11.06 9.84 13.23
N ARG A 251 -9.93 9.15 12.96
CA ARG A 251 -8.59 9.73 13.17
C ARG A 251 -8.01 10.24 11.85
N VAL A 252 -7.80 11.55 11.78
CA VAL A 252 -7.21 12.21 10.61
C VAL A 252 -5.71 11.90 10.53
N HIS A 253 -5.24 11.41 9.37
CA HIS A 253 -3.82 11.21 9.12
C HIS A 253 -3.11 12.57 8.94
N LYS A 254 -1.87 12.65 9.46
CA LYS A 254 -1.08 13.89 9.47
C LYS A 254 -1.02 14.55 8.09
N GLY A 255 -1.37 15.83 8.02
CA GLY A 255 -1.35 16.67 6.83
C GLY A 255 -2.61 16.59 5.96
N PHE A 256 -3.42 15.53 6.06
CA PHE A 256 -4.60 15.34 5.21
C PHE A 256 -5.72 16.32 5.53
N GLY A 257 -5.98 16.62 6.80
CA GLY A 257 -7.01 17.62 7.16
C GLY A 257 -6.72 19.02 6.58
N GLN A 258 -5.42 19.36 6.39
CA GLN A 258 -5.03 20.61 5.73
C GLN A 258 -5.18 20.53 4.20
N ALA A 259 -5.07 19.34 3.63
CA ALA A 259 -5.12 19.09 2.19
C ALA A 259 -6.53 18.74 1.68
N GLU A 260 -7.52 18.58 2.56
CA GLU A 260 -8.82 18.03 2.20
C GLU A 260 -9.48 18.77 1.04
N SER A 261 -9.56 20.10 1.13
CA SER A 261 -10.17 20.94 0.08
C SER A 261 -9.46 20.79 -1.26
N GLU A 262 -8.10 20.81 -1.26
CA GLU A 262 -7.31 20.63 -2.49
C GLU A 262 -7.50 19.19 -3.06
N LEU A 263 -7.57 18.18 -2.21
CA LEU A 263 -7.82 16.80 -2.64
C LEU A 263 -9.20 16.64 -3.25
N LEU A 264 -10.23 17.25 -2.68
CA LEU A 264 -11.60 17.25 -3.24
C LEU A 264 -11.66 17.95 -4.59
N GLU A 265 -10.94 19.07 -4.74
CA GLU A 265 -10.81 19.76 -6.02
C GLU A 265 -10.10 18.87 -7.06
N MET A 266 -9.01 18.19 -6.71
CA MET A 266 -8.33 17.23 -7.58
C MET A 266 -9.27 16.10 -8.04
N PHE A 267 -10.15 15.59 -7.18
CA PHE A 267 -11.17 14.62 -7.57
C PHE A 267 -12.14 15.21 -8.59
N SER A 268 -12.66 16.42 -8.33
CA SER A 268 -13.57 17.10 -9.25
C SER A 268 -12.94 17.32 -10.62
N GLN A 269 -11.70 17.83 -10.66
CA GLN A 269 -10.98 18.03 -11.93
C GLN A 269 -10.72 16.71 -12.69
N ARG A 270 -10.43 15.62 -11.97
CA ARG A 270 -10.02 14.35 -12.58
C ARG A 270 -11.20 13.45 -12.99
N TYR A 271 -12.32 13.53 -12.26
CA TYR A 271 -13.43 12.57 -12.41
C TYR A 271 -14.74 13.20 -12.92
N SER A 272 -14.97 14.53 -12.81
CA SER A 272 -16.19 15.19 -13.29
C SER A 272 -16.35 15.25 -14.83
N VAL A 273 -15.28 15.06 -15.59
CA VAL A 273 -15.29 15.19 -17.08
C VAL A 273 -16.04 14.04 -17.79
N VAL A 274 -16.63 13.08 -17.08
CA VAL A 274 -17.29 11.91 -17.70
C VAL A 274 -18.81 12.04 -17.84
N GLU A 275 -19.45 12.96 -17.10
CA GLU A 275 -20.91 13.12 -17.21
C GLU A 275 -21.35 13.89 -18.47
N GLU A 276 -20.49 14.75 -19.02
CA GLU A 276 -20.85 15.52 -20.23
C GLU A 276 -20.72 14.70 -21.53
N ALA A 277 -19.81 13.71 -21.58
CA ALA A 277 -19.66 12.89 -22.81
C ALA A 277 -20.75 11.82 -22.94
N ALA A 278 -21.30 11.33 -21.84
CA ALA A 278 -22.38 10.32 -21.85
C ALA A 278 -23.76 10.93 -22.15
N SER A 279 -23.95 12.24 -21.98
CA SER A 279 -25.20 12.95 -22.30
C SER A 279 -25.24 13.46 -23.72
N GLN A 280 -24.13 13.51 -24.46
CA GLN A 280 -24.09 13.89 -25.87
C GLN A 280 -24.28 12.72 -26.83
N ASP A 281 -24.04 11.47 -26.41
CA ASP A 281 -24.30 10.27 -27.21
C ASP A 281 -25.75 9.71 -27.03
N ALA A 282 -26.55 10.32 -26.15
CA ALA A 282 -27.95 9.91 -25.89
C ALA A 282 -28.98 10.93 -26.39
N ALA A 283 -28.59 11.94 -27.17
CA ALA A 283 -29.44 12.94 -27.84
C ALA A 283 -29.32 12.79 -29.35
#